data_c214dd1354f5cfcb17a4fa24e3b536f3
#
_entry.id   c214dd1354f5cfcb17a4fa24e3b536f3
#
_cell.length_a   1.000
_cell.length_b   1.000
_cell.length_c   1.000
_cell.angle_alpha   90.00
_cell.angle_beta   90.00
_cell.angle_gamma   90.00
#
_symmetry.space_group_name_H-M   'P 1'
#
loop_
_entity.id
_entity.type
_entity.pdbx_description
1 polymer ?
#
loop_
_entity_poly.entity_id
_entity_poly.type
_entity_poly.pdbx_seq_one_letter_code
_entity_poly.pdbx_strand_id
1 'polypeptide(L)'
;MMGKKKPVKGRIINITSVVGVTGNAGQANYAAAKAGVIGLTKTIAREYAGRNISCNAVAPGFIASDMTAELGPEIEAKILTSIPLGRYGQPEDVAGLVKFLALDPAGAYITGQVFHVDGGMVM
;
A
#
# COMPACT_ATOMS: atom_id res chain seq x y z
N MET A 1 -21.93 1.80 -26.06
CA MET A 1 -22.96 1.49 -25.11
C MET A 1 -22.38 0.88 -23.82
N MET A 2 -22.83 1.37 -22.72
CA MET A 2 -22.26 0.99 -21.44
C MET A 2 -22.41 -0.49 -21.12
N GLY A 3 -23.56 -1.05 -21.38
CA GLY A 3 -23.80 -2.47 -21.11
C GLY A 3 -22.92 -3.41 -21.88
N LYS A 4 -22.22 -2.91 -22.87
CA LYS A 4 -21.31 -3.72 -23.67
C LYS A 4 -19.90 -3.73 -23.16
N LYS A 5 -19.60 -2.91 -22.18
CA LYS A 5 -18.26 -2.96 -21.59
C LYS A 5 -18.07 -4.31 -20.96
N LYS A 6 -16.90 -4.83 -21.17
CA LYS A 6 -16.54 -6.09 -20.53
C LYS A 6 -16.40 -5.88 -19.05
N PRO A 7 -16.66 -6.92 -18.25
CA PRO A 7 -16.36 -6.84 -16.83
C PRO A 7 -14.89 -6.51 -16.59
N VAL A 8 -14.57 -6.05 -15.40
CA VAL A 8 -13.19 -5.78 -15.03
C VAL A 8 -12.34 -7.00 -15.31
N LYS A 9 -11.31 -6.82 -16.06
CA LYS A 9 -10.44 -7.91 -16.45
C LYS A 9 -9.12 -7.87 -15.75
N GLY A 10 -8.75 -6.73 -15.22
CA GLY A 10 -7.46 -6.62 -14.57
C GLY A 10 -7.52 -5.75 -13.34
N ARG A 11 -6.77 -6.16 -12.34
CA ARG A 11 -6.56 -5.41 -11.11
C ARG A 11 -5.09 -5.40 -10.82
N ILE A 12 -4.50 -4.21 -10.88
CA ILE A 12 -3.08 -4.03 -10.63
C ILE A 12 -2.95 -3.51 -9.21
N ILE A 13 -2.10 -4.14 -8.41
CA ILE A 13 -1.85 -3.74 -7.04
C ILE A 13 -0.35 -3.55 -6.87
N ASN A 14 0.05 -2.32 -6.65
CA ASN A 14 1.45 -1.98 -6.44
C ASN A 14 1.74 -1.89 -4.96
N ILE A 15 2.88 -2.41 -4.55
CA ILE A 15 3.30 -2.32 -3.15
C ILE A 15 4.28 -1.15 -3.04
N THR A 16 3.95 -0.21 -2.19
CA THR A 16 4.82 0.91 -1.86
C THR A 16 5.19 0.84 -0.38
N SER A 17 5.23 1.95 0.30
CA SER A 17 5.57 2.02 1.72
C SER A 17 5.06 3.35 2.26
N VAL A 18 4.80 3.42 3.56
CA VAL A 18 4.49 4.69 4.22
C VAL A 18 5.63 5.69 4.04
N VAL A 19 6.87 5.25 3.90
CA VAL A 19 8.03 6.12 3.62
C VAL A 19 7.86 6.86 2.31
N GLY A 20 7.26 6.25 1.30
CA GLY A 20 6.94 6.90 0.03
C GLY A 20 5.89 7.99 0.16
N VAL A 21 5.04 7.90 1.18
CA VAL A 21 4.00 8.90 1.45
C VAL A 21 4.56 10.06 2.27
N THR A 22 5.33 9.75 3.32
CA THR A 22 5.77 10.76 4.30
C THR A 22 7.24 11.17 4.15
N GLY A 23 8.06 10.35 3.49
CA GLY A 23 9.51 10.52 3.50
C GLY A 23 10.11 10.01 4.81
N ASN A 24 11.43 9.90 4.83
CA ASN A 24 12.16 9.52 6.02
C ASN A 24 13.61 9.97 5.89
N ALA A 25 14.15 10.54 6.93
CA ALA A 25 15.53 11.00 6.95
C ALA A 25 16.49 9.84 6.66
N GLY A 26 17.46 10.06 5.79
CA GLY A 26 18.44 9.03 5.44
C GLY A 26 17.99 8.02 4.40
N GLN A 27 16.76 8.14 3.90
CA GLN A 27 16.20 7.19 2.93
C GLN A 27 15.71 7.90 1.66
N ALA A 28 16.46 8.90 1.17
CA ALA A 28 16.02 9.69 0.02
C ALA A 28 15.73 8.84 -1.22
N ASN A 29 16.64 7.92 -1.59
CA ASN A 29 16.45 7.08 -2.77
C ASN A 29 15.26 6.13 -2.60
N TYR A 30 15.14 5.52 -1.43
CA TYR A 30 14.04 4.61 -1.14
C TYR A 30 12.71 5.35 -1.15
N ALA A 31 12.65 6.52 -0.49
CA ALA A 31 11.45 7.35 -0.46
C ALA A 31 11.04 7.78 -1.86
N ALA A 32 12.00 8.19 -2.69
CA ALA A 32 11.73 8.61 -4.07
C ALA A 32 11.17 7.44 -4.89
N ALA A 33 11.75 6.25 -4.75
CA ALA A 33 11.28 5.08 -5.49
C ALA A 33 9.84 4.69 -5.06
N LYS A 34 9.57 4.71 -3.76
CA LYS A 34 8.24 4.35 -3.26
C LYS A 34 7.21 5.43 -3.59
N ALA A 35 7.59 6.70 -3.57
CA ALA A 35 6.71 7.78 -4.01
C ALA A 35 6.44 7.72 -5.52
N GLY A 36 7.44 7.31 -6.30
CA GLY A 36 7.27 7.09 -7.73
C GLY A 36 6.24 6.02 -8.03
N VAL A 37 6.19 4.96 -7.24
CA VAL A 37 5.17 3.91 -7.38
C VAL A 37 3.78 4.49 -7.16
N ILE A 38 3.61 5.42 -6.22
CA ILE A 38 2.32 6.08 -5.98
C ILE A 38 1.89 6.89 -7.20
N GLY A 39 2.78 7.70 -7.75
CA GLY A 39 2.49 8.49 -8.94
C GLY A 39 2.17 7.61 -10.14
N LEU A 40 2.94 6.54 -10.33
CA LEU A 40 2.71 5.56 -11.38
C LEU A 40 1.33 4.90 -11.24
N THR A 41 0.96 4.52 -10.02
CA THR A 41 -0.34 3.91 -9.73
C THR A 41 -1.49 4.80 -10.19
N LYS A 42 -1.43 6.08 -9.84
CA LYS A 42 -2.47 7.04 -10.22
C LYS A 42 -2.53 7.26 -11.71
N THR A 43 -1.38 7.31 -12.36
CA THR A 43 -1.29 7.48 -13.82
C THR A 43 -1.89 6.27 -14.55
N ILE A 44 -1.50 5.07 -14.14
CA ILE A 44 -2.02 3.84 -14.73
C ILE A 44 -3.54 3.76 -14.53
N ALA A 45 -4.01 4.12 -13.33
CA ALA A 45 -5.44 4.11 -13.04
C ALA A 45 -6.22 4.99 -14.02
N ARG A 46 -5.70 6.17 -14.32
CA ARG A 46 -6.34 7.09 -15.26
C ARG A 46 -6.26 6.57 -16.70
N GLU A 47 -5.10 6.05 -17.11
CA GLU A 47 -4.88 5.61 -18.47
C GLU A 47 -5.70 4.36 -18.83
N TYR A 48 -5.92 3.47 -17.88
CA TYR A 48 -6.55 2.18 -18.14
C TYR A 48 -7.98 2.07 -17.63
N ALA A 49 -8.52 3.13 -17.05
CA ALA A 49 -9.90 3.12 -16.56
C ALA A 49 -10.90 2.76 -17.68
N GLY A 50 -10.67 3.28 -18.88
CA GLY A 50 -11.54 2.99 -20.02
C GLY A 50 -11.51 1.53 -20.46
N ARG A 51 -10.48 0.79 -20.09
CA ARG A 51 -10.36 -0.64 -20.36
C ARG A 51 -10.86 -1.50 -19.20
N ASN A 52 -11.42 -0.85 -18.21
CA ASN A 52 -11.94 -1.53 -17.04
C ASN A 52 -10.84 -2.26 -16.24
N ILE A 53 -9.66 -1.66 -16.18
CA ILE A 53 -8.53 -2.13 -15.40
C ILE A 53 -8.32 -1.15 -14.27
N SER A 54 -8.34 -1.65 -13.03
CA SER A 54 -8.06 -0.82 -11.86
C SER A 54 -6.60 -0.92 -11.45
N CYS A 55 -6.09 0.13 -10.82
CA CYS A 55 -4.74 0.16 -10.30
C CYS A 55 -4.72 0.88 -8.97
N ASN A 56 -4.29 0.19 -7.94
CA ASN A 56 -4.22 0.71 -6.58
C ASN A 56 -2.86 0.39 -5.99
N ALA A 57 -2.52 1.08 -4.93
CA ALA A 57 -1.28 0.84 -4.20
C ALA A 57 -1.58 0.50 -2.74
N VAL A 58 -0.74 -0.34 -2.18
CA VAL A 58 -0.77 -0.68 -0.75
C VAL A 58 0.53 -0.19 -0.14
N ALA A 59 0.44 0.60 0.91
CA ALA A 59 1.56 1.20 1.61
C ALA A 59 1.67 0.61 3.02
N PRO A 60 2.41 -0.48 3.19
CA PRO A 60 2.63 -1.04 4.51
C PRO A 60 3.49 -0.13 5.37
N GLY A 61 3.24 -0.15 6.68
CA GLY A 61 4.13 0.44 7.67
C GLY A 61 5.13 -0.60 8.17
N PHE A 62 5.30 -0.69 9.48
CA PHE A 62 6.21 -1.66 10.07
C PHE A 62 5.51 -3.01 10.22
N ILE A 63 5.98 -3.97 9.46
CA ILE A 63 5.44 -5.33 9.45
C ILE A 63 6.47 -6.25 10.10
N ALA A 64 6.00 -7.11 11.00
CA ALA A 64 6.86 -8.05 11.69
C ALA A 64 7.61 -8.94 10.71
N SER A 65 8.91 -9.07 10.91
CA SER A 65 9.79 -9.88 10.08
C SER A 65 11.02 -10.26 10.89
N ASP A 66 11.89 -11.08 10.32
CA ASP A 66 13.17 -11.40 10.96
C ASP A 66 14.00 -10.14 11.17
N MET A 67 13.90 -9.16 10.26
CA MET A 67 14.63 -7.91 10.41
C MET A 67 14.13 -7.09 11.59
N THR A 68 12.82 -7.04 11.81
CA THR A 68 12.28 -6.32 12.96
C THR A 68 12.65 -7.02 14.28
N ALA A 69 12.75 -8.34 14.26
CA ALA A 69 13.15 -9.10 15.44
C ALA A 69 14.59 -8.83 15.86
N GLU A 70 15.44 -8.37 14.96
CA GLU A 70 16.85 -8.08 15.23
C GLU A 70 17.10 -6.66 15.72
N LEU A 71 16.07 -5.81 15.72
CA LEU A 71 16.20 -4.45 16.23
C LEU A 71 16.40 -4.49 17.74
N GLY A 72 17.26 -3.61 18.25
CA GLY A 72 17.46 -3.50 19.68
C GLY A 72 16.22 -2.95 20.38
N PRO A 73 16.08 -3.18 21.70
CA PRO A 73 14.91 -2.74 22.45
C PRO A 73 14.64 -1.24 22.35
N GLU A 74 15.69 -0.42 22.28
CA GLU A 74 15.52 1.03 22.18
C GLU A 74 14.93 1.45 20.86
N ILE A 75 15.39 0.85 19.76
CA ILE A 75 14.88 1.15 18.43
C ILE A 75 13.44 0.65 18.30
N GLU A 76 13.19 -0.55 18.80
CA GLU A 76 11.86 -1.12 18.79
C GLU A 76 10.86 -0.25 19.55
N ALA A 77 11.26 0.22 20.74
CA ALA A 77 10.39 1.09 21.53
C ALA A 77 10.04 2.37 20.79
N LYS A 78 11.01 2.97 20.10
CA LYS A 78 10.75 4.18 19.29
C LYS A 78 9.76 3.91 18.17
N ILE A 79 9.95 2.80 17.47
CA ILE A 79 9.05 2.43 16.36
C ILE A 79 7.65 2.20 16.90
N LEU A 80 7.50 1.40 17.95
CA LEU A 80 6.19 1.09 18.51
C LEU A 80 5.47 2.33 19.03
N THR A 81 6.22 3.28 19.59
CA THR A 81 5.65 4.54 20.04
C THR A 81 5.07 5.36 18.87
N SER A 82 5.66 5.23 17.68
CA SER A 82 5.18 5.94 16.49
C SER A 82 3.94 5.31 15.86
N ILE A 83 3.55 4.13 16.31
CA ILE A 83 2.40 3.41 15.78
C ILE A 83 1.23 3.55 16.74
N PRO A 84 0.16 4.27 16.37
CA PRO A 84 -0.99 4.43 17.27
C PRO A 84 -1.57 3.14 17.83
N LEU A 85 -1.63 2.07 17.02
CA LEU A 85 -2.10 0.77 17.52
C LEU A 85 -1.08 0.07 18.42
N GLY A 86 0.16 0.55 18.48
CA GLY A 86 1.16 0.10 19.44
C GLY A 86 1.78 -1.26 19.15
N ARG A 87 1.63 -1.77 17.93
CA ARG A 87 2.20 -3.06 17.54
C ARG A 87 2.55 -3.09 16.07
N TYR A 88 3.45 -3.97 15.71
CA TYR A 88 3.73 -4.24 14.29
C TYR A 88 2.53 -4.89 13.63
N GLY A 89 2.36 -4.64 12.34
CA GLY A 89 1.46 -5.45 11.53
C GLY A 89 2.06 -6.83 11.27
N GLN A 90 1.22 -7.74 10.84
CA GLN A 90 1.65 -9.06 10.40
C GLN A 90 1.60 -9.12 8.87
N PRO A 91 2.37 -10.00 8.24
CA PRO A 91 2.28 -10.18 6.80
C PRO A 91 0.85 -10.42 6.30
N GLU A 92 0.05 -11.12 7.10
CA GLU A 92 -1.35 -11.41 6.79
C GLU A 92 -2.20 -10.15 6.71
N ASP A 93 -1.86 -9.12 7.47
CA ASP A 93 -2.58 -7.84 7.43
C ASP A 93 -2.45 -7.18 6.06
N VAL A 94 -1.28 -7.26 5.47
CA VAL A 94 -1.04 -6.75 4.12
C VAL A 94 -1.67 -7.67 3.08
N ALA A 95 -1.42 -8.97 3.21
CA ALA A 95 -1.93 -9.96 2.26
C ALA A 95 -3.45 -9.95 2.18
N GLY A 96 -4.13 -9.75 3.30
CA GLY A 96 -5.60 -9.69 3.33
C GLY A 96 -6.13 -8.53 2.50
N LEU A 97 -5.53 -7.36 2.60
CA LEU A 97 -5.93 -6.21 1.79
C LEU A 97 -5.63 -6.43 0.31
N VAL A 98 -4.46 -6.97 -0.01
CA VAL A 98 -4.11 -7.28 -1.40
C VAL A 98 -5.13 -8.25 -2.00
N LYS A 99 -5.50 -9.27 -1.26
CA LYS A 99 -6.50 -10.23 -1.71
C LYS A 99 -7.85 -9.56 -1.95
N PHE A 100 -8.28 -8.69 -1.04
CA PHE A 100 -9.51 -7.95 -1.20
C PHE A 100 -9.49 -7.12 -2.48
N LEU A 101 -8.45 -6.33 -2.68
CA LEU A 101 -8.34 -5.47 -3.85
C LEU A 101 -8.26 -6.28 -5.15
N ALA A 102 -7.66 -7.45 -5.10
CA ALA A 102 -7.46 -8.28 -6.28
C ALA A 102 -8.70 -9.07 -6.67
N LEU A 103 -9.45 -9.58 -5.71
CA LEU A 103 -10.43 -10.61 -5.96
C LEU A 103 -11.87 -10.27 -5.56
N ASP A 104 -12.05 -9.37 -4.59
CA ASP A 104 -13.38 -9.11 -4.08
C ASP A 104 -14.18 -8.26 -5.08
N PRO A 105 -15.43 -8.64 -5.38
CA PRO A 105 -16.28 -7.84 -6.27
C PRO A 105 -16.46 -6.40 -5.79
N ALA A 106 -16.44 -6.16 -4.48
CA ALA A 106 -16.54 -4.81 -3.93
C ALA A 106 -15.35 -3.94 -4.30
N GLY A 107 -14.20 -4.53 -4.65
CA GLY A 107 -13.04 -3.79 -5.13
C GLY A 107 -13.15 -3.28 -6.56
N ALA A 108 -14.19 -3.66 -7.29
CA ALA A 108 -14.31 -3.31 -8.71
C ALA A 108 -14.47 -1.82 -8.95
N TYR A 109 -14.96 -1.07 -7.98
CA TYR A 109 -15.16 0.37 -8.11
C TYR A 109 -14.08 1.19 -7.41
N ILE A 110 -12.94 0.56 -7.12
CA ILE A 110 -11.80 1.17 -6.43
C ILE A 110 -10.64 1.24 -7.41
N THR A 111 -10.16 2.44 -7.68
CA THR A 111 -8.97 2.63 -8.52
C THR A 111 -8.28 3.94 -8.18
N GLY A 112 -6.98 3.99 -8.38
CA GLY A 112 -6.18 5.19 -8.16
C GLY A 112 -5.93 5.51 -6.68
N GLN A 113 -6.18 4.58 -5.79
CA GLN A 113 -6.09 4.81 -4.35
C GLN A 113 -4.81 4.24 -3.75
N VAL A 114 -4.38 4.85 -2.67
CA VAL A 114 -3.26 4.35 -1.86
C VAL A 114 -3.83 3.97 -0.50
N PHE A 115 -3.68 2.71 -0.15
CA PHE A 115 -4.19 2.18 1.12
C PHE A 115 -3.05 1.95 2.09
N HIS A 116 -3.14 2.55 3.26
CA HIS A 116 -2.15 2.38 4.31
C HIS A 116 -2.50 1.19 5.21
N VAL A 117 -1.51 0.35 5.47
CA VAL A 117 -1.63 -0.76 6.42
C VAL A 117 -0.50 -0.56 7.43
N ASP A 118 -0.73 0.35 8.38
CA ASP A 118 0.35 0.90 9.19
C ASP A 118 -0.01 1.13 10.66
N GLY A 119 -1.14 0.63 11.09
CA GLY A 119 -1.56 0.83 12.48
C GLY A 119 -1.85 2.29 12.84
N GLY A 120 -2.06 3.12 11.84
CA GLY A 120 -2.40 4.53 12.04
C GLY A 120 -1.21 5.49 12.00
N MET A 121 -0.02 5.02 11.59
CA MET A 121 1.15 5.91 11.51
C MET A 121 0.90 7.14 10.66
N VAL A 122 0.21 6.95 9.57
CA VAL A 122 -0.15 8.03 8.64
C VAL A 122 -1.65 8.22 8.70
N MET A 123 -2.07 9.36 9.23
CA MET A 123 -3.50 9.67 9.32
C MET A 123 -3.81 11.04 8.75
#